data_0eb98a29213d0a12ddefd1d5915722d8
#
_entry.id   0eb98a29213d0a12ddefd1d5915722d8
#
_cell.length_a   1.000
_cell.length_b   1.000
_cell.length_c   1.000
_cell.angle_alpha   90.00
_cell.angle_beta   90.00
_cell.angle_gamma   90.00
#
_symmetry.space_group_name_H-M   'P 1'
#
loop_
_entity.id
_entity.type
_entity.pdbx_description
1 polymer ?
#
loop_
_entity_poly.entity_id
_entity_poly.type
_entity_poly.pdbx_seq_one_letter_code
_entity_poly.pdbx_strand_id
1 'polypeptide(L)'
;MTIEQVAQRAGVSVATVSRALRGLENVADSTRARVQQAAMDLNYRPDPHAARLASGHTKTIGLAAPLVDSRYIAQIVSGAEEVLAKRGFDLFIFTTRSQRSFSSSAGNRHLLVDGMILVDVGPDFRSQFAVDTAAVTVGLQSNDLSSVSIDNGAASLHAMAHLLELGHRRIALLAGPESNHPSSAPQLRRRGYEQAMQDAGCFDAELVVDGAFTLTGAAEATRSLLALANPPTALFALSDEMAIAAISVLRESDLRVPEDVSVVGFDDLDLAEVLGLTTVRQPMRQLGAASARLLLGEIERGDGESEHQMFETNLVVRHTTAAPRSVES
;
A
#
# COMPACT_ATOMS: atom_id res chain seq x y z
N MET A 1 -39.32 -7.05 7.44
CA MET A 1 -39.90 -6.29 8.58
C MET A 1 -39.13 -5.00 8.74
N THR A 2 -39.82 -3.89 9.13
CA THR A 2 -39.21 -2.56 9.20
C THR A 2 -39.18 -2.04 10.64
N ILE A 3 -38.33 -1.02 10.91
CA ILE A 3 -38.22 -0.40 12.24
C ILE A 3 -39.53 0.26 12.68
N GLU A 4 -40.33 0.76 11.73
CA GLU A 4 -41.66 1.35 11.97
C GLU A 4 -42.64 0.30 12.52
N GLN A 5 -42.60 -0.93 12.02
CA GLN A 5 -43.44 -2.02 12.53
C GLN A 5 -43.06 -2.40 13.96
N VAL A 6 -41.76 -2.40 14.31
CA VAL A 6 -41.31 -2.60 15.69
C VAL A 6 -41.77 -1.45 16.59
N ALA A 7 -41.67 -0.21 16.13
CA ALA A 7 -42.12 0.99 16.85
C ALA A 7 -43.62 0.91 17.16
N GLN A 8 -44.42 0.57 16.18
CA GLN A 8 -45.86 0.38 16.32
C GLN A 8 -46.19 -0.74 17.33
N ARG A 9 -45.53 -1.90 17.22
CA ARG A 9 -45.71 -3.05 18.12
C ARG A 9 -45.31 -2.75 19.56
N ALA A 10 -44.20 -2.02 19.75
CA ALA A 10 -43.71 -1.65 21.08
C ALA A 10 -44.41 -0.42 21.67
N GLY A 11 -45.26 0.31 20.92
CA GLY A 11 -45.95 1.52 21.35
C GLY A 11 -45.00 2.68 21.67
N VAL A 12 -43.92 2.83 20.86
CA VAL A 12 -42.91 3.90 21.02
C VAL A 12 -42.53 4.52 19.67
N SER A 13 -41.81 5.63 19.69
CA SER A 13 -41.30 6.25 18.44
C SER A 13 -40.18 5.40 17.81
N VAL A 14 -39.95 5.53 16.48
CA VAL A 14 -38.85 4.93 15.76
C VAL A 14 -37.49 5.33 16.38
N ALA A 15 -37.35 6.57 16.81
CA ALA A 15 -36.15 7.03 17.50
C ALA A 15 -35.91 6.29 18.83
N THR A 16 -36.96 5.98 19.57
CA THR A 16 -36.89 5.20 20.82
C THR A 16 -36.49 3.75 20.53
N VAL A 17 -37.05 3.12 19.48
CA VAL A 17 -36.64 1.78 19.04
C VAL A 17 -35.16 1.76 18.69
N SER A 18 -34.70 2.70 17.86
CA SER A 18 -33.29 2.81 17.48
C SER A 18 -32.35 2.95 18.68
N ARG A 19 -32.70 3.79 19.67
CA ARG A 19 -31.92 3.95 20.91
C ARG A 19 -31.93 2.71 21.79
N ALA A 20 -33.08 2.08 21.95
CA ALA A 20 -33.24 0.86 22.75
C ALA A 20 -32.42 -0.30 22.19
N LEU A 21 -32.46 -0.55 20.87
CA LEU A 21 -31.72 -1.61 20.21
C LEU A 21 -30.20 -1.39 20.19
N ARG A 22 -29.76 -0.11 20.21
CA ARG A 22 -28.34 0.27 20.33
C ARG A 22 -27.81 0.27 21.75
N GLY A 23 -28.62 0.00 22.75
CA GLY A 23 -28.20 -0.07 24.16
C GLY A 23 -27.90 1.29 24.81
N LEU A 24 -28.35 2.41 24.24
CA LEU A 24 -28.04 3.75 24.76
C LEU A 24 -28.72 3.99 26.13
N GLU A 25 -28.02 4.73 27.02
CA GLU A 25 -28.42 4.92 28.43
C GLU A 25 -29.73 5.67 28.62
N ASN A 26 -30.18 6.47 27.65
CA ASN A 26 -31.38 7.31 27.76
C ASN A 26 -32.69 6.56 27.45
N VAL A 27 -32.77 5.24 27.66
CA VAL A 27 -33.97 4.42 27.48
C VAL A 27 -34.18 3.57 28.72
N ALA A 28 -35.34 3.78 29.39
CA ALA A 28 -35.71 3.00 30.58
C ALA A 28 -35.70 1.49 30.27
N ASP A 29 -35.25 0.65 31.23
CA ASP A 29 -35.11 -0.79 31.05
C ASP A 29 -36.43 -1.48 30.67
N SER A 30 -37.56 -1.06 31.22
CA SER A 30 -38.88 -1.56 30.84
C SER A 30 -39.24 -1.28 29.37
N THR A 31 -38.82 -0.11 28.84
CA THR A 31 -39.04 0.25 27.45
C THR A 31 -38.07 -0.54 26.55
N ARG A 32 -36.83 -0.73 26.98
CA ARG A 32 -35.84 -1.54 26.28
C ARG A 32 -36.31 -3.00 26.13
N ALA A 33 -36.76 -3.60 27.21
CA ALA A 33 -37.29 -4.96 27.19
C ALA A 33 -38.50 -5.12 26.25
N ARG A 34 -39.41 -4.15 26.27
CA ARG A 34 -40.60 -4.14 25.39
C ARG A 34 -40.22 -4.00 23.90
N VAL A 35 -39.21 -3.18 23.57
CA VAL A 35 -38.72 -3.04 22.21
C VAL A 35 -37.99 -4.30 21.75
N GLN A 36 -37.17 -4.91 22.60
CA GLN A 36 -36.46 -6.14 22.29
C GLN A 36 -37.46 -7.28 22.03
N GLN A 37 -38.51 -7.42 22.86
CA GLN A 37 -39.54 -8.41 22.64
C GLN A 37 -40.29 -8.19 21.33
N ALA A 38 -40.68 -6.96 21.02
CA ALA A 38 -41.33 -6.62 19.74
C ALA A 38 -40.44 -6.93 18.54
N ALA A 39 -39.13 -6.70 18.63
CA ALA A 39 -38.18 -7.03 17.56
C ALA A 39 -38.04 -8.53 17.36
N MET A 40 -38.00 -9.33 18.45
CA MET A 40 -37.98 -10.79 18.39
C MET A 40 -39.27 -11.34 17.77
N ASP A 41 -40.45 -10.88 18.25
CA ASP A 41 -41.76 -11.31 17.74
C ASP A 41 -41.91 -11.07 16.23
N LEU A 42 -41.32 -9.99 15.73
CA LEU A 42 -41.37 -9.64 14.32
C LEU A 42 -40.17 -10.19 13.52
N ASN A 43 -39.29 -10.94 14.13
CA ASN A 43 -38.01 -11.38 13.53
C ASN A 43 -37.25 -10.22 12.85
N TYR A 44 -37.32 -9.04 13.49
CA TYR A 44 -36.64 -7.84 13.02
C TYR A 44 -35.18 -7.86 13.48
N ARG A 45 -34.28 -7.76 12.52
CA ARG A 45 -32.86 -7.50 12.80
C ARG A 45 -32.56 -6.10 12.35
N PRO A 46 -31.99 -5.24 13.24
CA PRO A 46 -31.47 -3.95 12.82
C PRO A 46 -30.53 -4.13 11.62
N ASP A 47 -30.79 -3.39 10.55
CA ASP A 47 -29.82 -3.28 9.48
C ASP A 47 -28.69 -2.35 9.93
N PRO A 48 -27.46 -2.86 10.11
CA PRO A 48 -26.34 -2.03 10.52
C PRO A 48 -26.05 -0.89 9.52
N HIS A 49 -26.32 -1.12 8.22
CA HIS A 49 -26.10 -0.13 7.17
C HIS A 49 -27.13 1.02 7.26
N ALA A 50 -28.40 0.69 7.50
CA ALA A 50 -29.42 1.72 7.68
C ALA A 50 -29.19 2.55 8.96
N ALA A 51 -28.72 1.93 10.03
CA ALA A 51 -28.39 2.60 11.28
C ALA A 51 -27.15 3.52 11.12
N ARG A 52 -26.14 3.10 10.36
CA ARG A 52 -24.94 3.87 10.02
C ARG A 52 -25.31 5.06 9.12
N LEU A 53 -26.14 4.84 8.09
CA LEU A 53 -26.62 5.91 7.21
C LEU A 53 -27.36 7.01 7.97
N ALA A 54 -28.20 6.65 8.95
CA ALA A 54 -28.93 7.57 9.79
C ALA A 54 -28.04 8.36 10.77
N SER A 55 -26.82 7.87 11.07
CA SER A 55 -25.84 8.57 11.92
C SER A 55 -24.90 9.47 11.14
N GLY A 56 -24.94 9.45 9.80
CA GLY A 56 -24.01 10.19 8.94
C GLY A 56 -22.61 9.57 8.82
N HIS A 57 -22.36 8.44 9.53
CA HIS A 57 -21.09 7.72 9.49
C HIS A 57 -21.31 6.26 9.13
N THR A 58 -20.51 5.75 8.20
CA THR A 58 -20.60 4.37 7.73
C THR A 58 -19.77 3.39 8.57
N LYS A 59 -18.83 3.91 9.36
CA LYS A 59 -17.81 3.12 10.06
C LYS A 59 -17.02 2.24 9.09
N THR A 60 -16.79 2.75 7.90
CA THR A 60 -16.09 2.04 6.82
C THR A 60 -15.01 2.95 6.25
N ILE A 61 -13.80 2.41 6.13
CA ILE A 61 -12.68 3.07 5.45
C ILE A 61 -12.40 2.34 4.15
N GLY A 62 -12.18 3.11 3.08
CA GLY A 62 -11.70 2.58 1.81
C GLY A 62 -10.17 2.58 1.76
N LEU A 63 -9.58 1.53 1.20
CA LEU A 63 -8.16 1.51 0.82
C LEU A 63 -8.06 1.24 -0.67
N ALA A 64 -7.48 2.18 -1.41
CA ALA A 64 -7.24 2.03 -2.84
C ALA A 64 -5.77 1.69 -3.09
N ALA A 65 -5.52 0.66 -3.91
CA ALA A 65 -4.19 0.22 -4.28
C ALA A 65 -4.13 -0.30 -5.73
N PRO A 66 -2.99 -0.19 -6.45
CA PRO A 66 -2.88 -0.66 -7.83
C PRO A 66 -2.92 -2.20 -7.95
N LEU A 67 -2.42 -2.90 -6.95
CA LEU A 67 -2.27 -4.35 -6.90
C LEU A 67 -2.67 -4.86 -5.52
N VAL A 68 -3.48 -5.92 -5.45
CA VAL A 68 -3.84 -6.55 -4.16
C VAL A 68 -3.05 -7.83 -3.88
N ASP A 69 -2.37 -8.36 -4.87
CA ASP A 69 -1.53 -9.56 -4.80
C ASP A 69 -0.08 -9.29 -4.38
N SER A 70 0.31 -8.01 -4.27
CA SER A 70 1.63 -7.61 -3.76
C SER A 70 1.73 -7.78 -2.24
N ARG A 71 2.80 -8.41 -1.78
CA ARG A 71 3.10 -8.56 -0.34
C ARG A 71 3.33 -7.22 0.36
N TYR A 72 3.90 -6.24 -0.34
CA TYR A 72 4.04 -4.87 0.11
C TYR A 72 2.68 -4.27 0.49
N ILE A 73 1.70 -4.34 -0.42
CA ILE A 73 0.33 -3.86 -0.15
C ILE A 73 -0.31 -4.63 1.00
N ALA A 74 -0.14 -5.96 1.05
CA ALA A 74 -0.70 -6.79 2.11
C ALA A 74 -0.19 -6.40 3.52
N GLN A 75 1.08 -6.00 3.66
CA GLN A 75 1.65 -5.53 4.92
C GLN A 75 1.07 -4.17 5.34
N ILE A 76 0.88 -3.25 4.39
CA ILE A 76 0.24 -1.95 4.64
C ILE A 76 -1.22 -2.16 5.07
N VAL A 77 -1.97 -2.99 4.34
CA VAL A 77 -3.36 -3.35 4.68
C VAL A 77 -3.44 -3.92 6.10
N SER A 78 -2.54 -4.85 6.45
CA SER A 78 -2.51 -5.44 7.79
C SER A 78 -2.26 -4.41 8.89
N GLY A 79 -1.35 -3.47 8.66
CA GLY A 79 -1.09 -2.38 9.61
C GLY A 79 -2.27 -1.41 9.78
N ALA A 80 -2.93 -1.07 8.68
CA ALA A 80 -4.12 -0.21 8.70
C ALA A 80 -5.30 -0.91 9.39
N GLU A 81 -5.57 -2.17 9.02
CA GLU A 81 -6.65 -2.99 9.59
C GLU A 81 -6.53 -3.10 11.11
N GLU A 82 -5.33 -3.35 11.63
CA GLU A 82 -5.10 -3.47 13.07
C GLU A 82 -5.54 -2.21 13.85
N VAL A 83 -5.32 -1.03 13.28
CA VAL A 83 -5.75 0.24 13.89
C VAL A 83 -7.26 0.45 13.74
N LEU A 84 -7.79 0.22 12.54
CA LEU A 84 -9.19 0.42 12.22
C LEU A 84 -10.12 -0.51 13.01
N ALA A 85 -9.78 -1.79 13.11
CA ALA A 85 -10.54 -2.77 13.87
C ALA A 85 -10.68 -2.40 15.36
N LYS A 86 -9.60 -1.90 15.99
CA LYS A 86 -9.62 -1.41 17.39
C LYS A 86 -10.56 -0.22 17.58
N ARG A 87 -10.85 0.53 16.52
CA ARG A 87 -11.74 1.70 16.52
C ARG A 87 -13.14 1.39 15.98
N GLY A 88 -13.41 0.11 15.66
CA GLY A 88 -14.71 -0.39 15.16
C GLY A 88 -15.03 0.06 13.73
N PHE A 89 -14.01 0.23 12.89
CA PHE A 89 -14.16 0.50 11.47
C PHE A 89 -13.92 -0.78 10.66
N ASP A 90 -14.74 -0.96 9.62
CA ASP A 90 -14.54 -1.97 8.58
C ASP A 90 -13.59 -1.41 7.49
N LEU A 91 -12.79 -2.27 6.85
CA LEU A 91 -11.89 -1.89 5.76
C LEU A 91 -12.37 -2.50 4.43
N PHE A 92 -12.61 -1.66 3.41
CA PHE A 92 -12.85 -2.09 2.04
C PHE A 92 -11.64 -1.79 1.16
N ILE A 93 -11.22 -2.79 0.36
CA ILE A 93 -10.08 -2.66 -0.56
C ILE A 93 -10.60 -2.47 -1.99
N PHE A 94 -10.09 -1.44 -2.67
CA PHE A 94 -10.38 -1.11 -4.06
C PHE A 94 -9.12 -1.27 -4.91
N THR A 95 -9.24 -1.95 -6.07
CA THR A 95 -8.14 -2.02 -7.02
C THR A 95 -8.29 -0.97 -8.09
N THR A 96 -7.18 -0.27 -8.41
CA THR A 96 -7.19 0.77 -9.44
C THR A 96 -6.86 0.23 -10.84
N ARG A 97 -6.48 -1.03 -10.96
CA ARG A 97 -6.12 -1.70 -12.23
C ARG A 97 -7.28 -1.84 -13.21
N SER A 98 -8.48 -2.04 -12.73
CA SER A 98 -9.65 -2.05 -13.59
C SER A 98 -10.11 -0.61 -13.79
N GLN A 99 -9.72 0.02 -14.90
CA GLN A 99 -10.27 1.28 -15.40
C GLN A 99 -11.77 1.19 -15.79
N ARG A 100 -12.52 0.31 -15.14
CA ARG A 100 -13.96 0.47 -15.17
C ARG A 100 -14.26 1.69 -14.34
N SER A 101 -14.34 2.82 -15.04
CA SER A 101 -14.81 4.08 -14.48
C SER A 101 -15.97 3.79 -13.51
N PHE A 102 -15.73 3.96 -12.24
CA PHE A 102 -16.80 4.01 -11.23
C PHE A 102 -17.82 5.11 -11.55
N SER A 103 -17.52 5.93 -12.56
CA SER A 103 -18.28 7.13 -12.96
C SER A 103 -19.42 6.90 -13.94
N SER A 104 -19.57 5.73 -14.61
CA SER A 104 -20.40 5.76 -15.83
C SER A 104 -21.68 4.93 -15.85
N SER A 105 -22.04 4.16 -14.83
CA SER A 105 -23.25 3.32 -15.01
C SER A 105 -24.19 3.12 -13.83
N ALA A 106 -24.00 3.79 -12.74
CA ALA A 106 -25.03 3.79 -11.69
C ALA A 106 -25.05 5.17 -11.04
N GLY A 107 -26.08 5.93 -11.32
CA GLY A 107 -26.33 7.16 -10.62
C GLY A 107 -26.11 6.99 -9.12
N ASN A 108 -25.32 7.89 -8.53
CA ASN A 108 -25.18 8.14 -7.08
C ASN A 108 -24.96 6.90 -6.19
N ARG A 109 -24.19 5.91 -6.58
CA ARG A 109 -23.57 5.04 -5.58
C ARG A 109 -22.38 5.79 -4.99
N HIS A 110 -22.69 6.71 -4.09
CA HIS A 110 -21.71 7.15 -3.11
C HIS A 110 -21.19 5.87 -2.43
N LEU A 111 -19.95 5.47 -2.69
CA LEU A 111 -19.29 4.49 -1.86
C LEU A 111 -19.29 5.12 -0.47
N LEU A 112 -20.14 4.57 0.40
CA LEU A 112 -20.34 5.09 1.74
C LEU A 112 -19.12 4.68 2.57
N VAL A 113 -18.04 5.43 2.44
CA VAL A 113 -16.85 5.34 3.28
C VAL A 113 -16.66 6.66 3.99
N ASP A 114 -16.22 6.60 5.23
CA ASP A 114 -15.97 7.80 6.04
C ASP A 114 -14.61 8.43 5.68
N GLY A 115 -13.72 7.66 5.03
CA GLY A 115 -12.41 8.14 4.59
C GLY A 115 -11.70 7.15 3.67
N MET A 116 -10.59 7.60 3.07
CA MET A 116 -9.80 6.82 2.11
C MET A 116 -8.31 6.77 2.47
N ILE A 117 -7.69 5.60 2.35
CA ILE A 117 -6.23 5.42 2.32
C ILE A 117 -5.84 5.12 0.87
N LEU A 118 -4.95 5.92 0.30
CA LEU A 118 -4.50 5.83 -1.09
C LEU A 118 -3.06 5.31 -1.11
N VAL A 119 -2.86 4.03 -1.44
CA VAL A 119 -1.52 3.40 -1.46
C VAL A 119 -0.99 3.40 -2.88
N ASP A 120 0.10 4.14 -3.12
CA ASP A 120 0.72 4.34 -4.44
C ASP A 120 -0.28 4.78 -5.54
N VAL A 121 -1.31 5.51 -5.13
CA VAL A 121 -2.36 6.04 -5.99
C VAL A 121 -2.35 7.56 -5.91
N GLY A 122 -2.39 8.23 -7.05
CA GLY A 122 -2.38 9.68 -7.10
C GLY A 122 -3.63 10.33 -6.51
N PRO A 123 -3.53 11.60 -6.04
CA PRO A 123 -4.65 12.34 -5.45
C PRO A 123 -5.84 12.49 -6.41
N ASP A 124 -5.60 12.46 -7.73
CA ASP A 124 -6.65 12.51 -8.76
C ASP A 124 -7.64 11.33 -8.64
N PHE A 125 -7.22 10.22 -8.03
CA PHE A 125 -8.11 9.10 -7.77
C PHE A 125 -9.28 9.49 -6.83
N ARG A 126 -9.06 10.44 -5.90
CA ARG A 126 -10.08 10.99 -5.04
C ARG A 126 -11.25 11.62 -5.82
N SER A 127 -10.96 12.26 -6.95
CA SER A 127 -12.00 12.89 -7.79
C SER A 127 -12.95 11.87 -8.43
N GLN A 128 -12.57 10.61 -8.51
CA GLN A 128 -13.41 9.52 -9.01
C GLN A 128 -14.46 9.07 -7.96
N PHE A 129 -14.22 9.37 -6.71
CA PHE A 129 -15.16 9.18 -5.61
C PHE A 129 -15.77 10.55 -5.29
N ALA A 130 -16.88 10.89 -5.84
CA ALA A 130 -17.54 12.20 -5.80
C ALA A 130 -17.83 12.75 -4.38
N VAL A 131 -16.82 12.90 -3.51
CA VAL A 131 -17.01 13.39 -2.13
C VAL A 131 -15.77 14.13 -1.59
N ASP A 132 -16.00 15.15 -0.79
CA ASP A 132 -15.07 15.78 0.18
C ASP A 132 -14.70 14.81 1.33
N THR A 133 -14.36 13.55 1.00
CA THR A 133 -14.01 12.52 1.97
C THR A 133 -12.57 12.71 2.40
N ALA A 134 -12.28 12.67 3.68
CA ALA A 134 -10.92 12.67 4.22
C ALA A 134 -10.06 11.60 3.53
N ALA A 135 -8.83 11.93 3.16
CA ALA A 135 -7.97 10.99 2.47
C ALA A 135 -6.49 11.17 2.86
N VAL A 136 -5.80 10.05 3.08
CA VAL A 136 -4.37 10.00 3.38
C VAL A 136 -3.66 9.17 2.33
N THR A 137 -2.50 9.65 1.84
CA THR A 137 -1.67 8.92 0.87
C THR A 137 -0.60 8.11 1.59
N VAL A 138 -0.26 6.94 1.03
CA VAL A 138 0.89 6.12 1.44
C VAL A 138 1.81 5.93 0.24
N GLY A 139 3.10 6.23 0.41
CA GLY A 139 4.11 6.10 -0.63
C GLY A 139 4.20 7.30 -1.57
N LEU A 140 3.14 8.09 -1.72
CA LEU A 140 3.10 9.31 -2.53
C LEU A 140 3.02 10.55 -1.63
N GLN A 141 3.91 11.52 -1.82
CA GLN A 141 3.79 12.82 -1.18
C GLN A 141 2.83 13.70 -1.98
N SER A 142 1.88 14.32 -1.30
CA SER A 142 0.92 15.28 -1.86
C SER A 142 0.96 16.56 -1.04
N ASN A 143 0.82 17.71 -1.67
CA ASN A 143 0.72 18.99 -0.95
C ASN A 143 -0.67 19.21 -0.34
N ASP A 144 -1.69 18.53 -0.88
CA ASP A 144 -3.09 18.77 -0.55
C ASP A 144 -3.68 17.71 0.40
N LEU A 145 -2.97 16.60 0.62
CA LEU A 145 -3.41 15.49 1.46
C LEU A 145 -2.33 15.11 2.47
N SER A 146 -2.73 14.73 3.65
CA SER A 146 -1.80 14.11 4.59
C SER A 146 -1.16 12.88 3.98
N SER A 147 0.10 12.64 4.31
CA SER A 147 0.86 11.56 3.71
C SER A 147 1.73 10.80 4.71
N VAL A 148 1.90 9.53 4.44
CA VAL A 148 2.83 8.64 5.14
C VAL A 148 3.78 8.06 4.09
N SER A 149 5.07 8.28 4.25
CA SER A 149 6.05 7.88 3.23
C SER A 149 7.40 7.51 3.86
N ILE A 150 8.31 7.04 3.00
CA ILE A 150 9.75 6.94 3.24
C ILE A 150 10.46 7.88 2.27
N ASP A 151 11.72 8.20 2.51
CA ASP A 151 12.57 8.80 1.50
C ASP A 151 13.07 7.73 0.51
N ASN A 152 12.29 7.54 -0.56
CA ASN A 152 12.58 6.54 -1.59
C ASN A 152 13.87 6.85 -2.36
N GLY A 153 14.21 8.12 -2.53
CA GLY A 153 15.44 8.56 -3.19
C GLY A 153 16.67 8.23 -2.35
N ALA A 154 16.69 8.67 -1.10
CA ALA A 154 17.77 8.36 -0.17
C ALA A 154 17.93 6.86 0.05
N ALA A 155 16.84 6.12 0.17
CA ALA A 155 16.85 4.67 0.31
C ALA A 155 17.54 3.97 -0.87
N SER A 156 17.27 4.42 -2.10
CA SER A 156 17.94 3.90 -3.31
C SER A 156 19.40 4.31 -3.37
N LEU A 157 19.73 5.54 -2.99
CA LEU A 157 21.14 5.99 -2.92
C LEU A 157 21.93 5.12 -1.94
N HIS A 158 21.37 4.72 -0.78
CA HIS A 158 22.05 3.82 0.16
C HIS A 158 22.28 2.41 -0.44
N ALA A 159 21.28 1.85 -1.16
CA ALA A 159 21.44 0.57 -1.84
C ALA A 159 22.52 0.62 -2.93
N MET A 160 22.55 1.72 -3.70
CA MET A 160 23.55 1.93 -4.76
C MET A 160 24.93 2.19 -4.19
N ALA A 161 25.06 2.97 -3.12
CA ALA A 161 26.35 3.19 -2.45
C ALA A 161 26.99 1.86 -2.03
N HIS A 162 26.22 0.94 -1.46
CA HIS A 162 26.70 -0.41 -1.09
C HIS A 162 27.28 -1.16 -2.28
N LEU A 163 26.57 -1.20 -3.43
CA LEU A 163 27.06 -1.89 -4.62
C LEU A 163 28.30 -1.20 -5.23
N LEU A 164 28.32 0.13 -5.25
CA LEU A 164 29.46 0.91 -5.74
C LEU A 164 30.70 0.76 -4.83
N GLU A 165 30.53 0.70 -3.52
CA GLU A 165 31.60 0.43 -2.54
C GLU A 165 32.18 -0.98 -2.67
N LEU A 166 31.37 -1.98 -3.04
CA LEU A 166 31.83 -3.32 -3.39
C LEU A 166 32.65 -3.34 -4.68
N GLY A 167 32.64 -2.26 -5.48
CA GLY A 167 33.38 -2.14 -6.71
C GLY A 167 32.58 -2.38 -7.99
N HIS A 168 31.27 -2.62 -7.89
CA HIS A 168 30.43 -2.73 -9.09
C HIS A 168 30.35 -1.40 -9.82
N ARG A 169 30.42 -1.45 -11.15
CA ARG A 169 30.28 -0.29 -12.05
C ARG A 169 29.23 -0.53 -13.13
N ARG A 170 28.93 -1.78 -13.42
CA ARG A 170 27.89 -2.19 -14.36
C ARG A 170 26.75 -2.81 -13.55
N ILE A 171 25.83 -1.95 -13.07
CA ILE A 171 24.72 -2.30 -12.19
C ILE A 171 23.43 -2.06 -12.97
N ALA A 172 22.60 -3.06 -13.14
CA ALA A 172 21.30 -2.90 -13.78
C ALA A 172 20.19 -2.60 -12.77
N LEU A 173 19.19 -1.85 -13.22
CA LEU A 173 17.97 -1.55 -12.50
C LEU A 173 16.81 -2.37 -13.07
N LEU A 174 16.20 -3.21 -12.23
CA LEU A 174 14.88 -3.75 -12.49
C LEU A 174 13.85 -2.75 -11.96
N ALA A 175 13.36 -1.89 -12.87
CA ALA A 175 12.45 -0.79 -12.57
C ALA A 175 10.99 -1.27 -12.48
N GLY A 176 10.12 -0.41 -12.04
CA GLY A 176 8.67 -0.53 -12.24
C GLY A 176 8.21 0.27 -13.48
N PRO A 177 6.94 0.13 -13.86
CA PRO A 177 6.39 0.86 -14.99
C PRO A 177 6.50 2.37 -14.77
N GLU A 178 6.62 3.10 -15.87
CA GLU A 178 6.62 4.56 -15.82
C GLU A 178 5.32 5.07 -15.17
N SER A 179 5.48 6.03 -14.28
CA SER A 179 4.37 6.69 -13.60
C SER A 179 4.26 8.13 -14.04
N ASN A 180 3.02 8.59 -14.26
CA ASN A 180 2.73 9.99 -14.56
C ASN A 180 2.98 10.93 -13.36
N HIS A 181 3.19 10.37 -12.16
CA HIS A 181 3.48 11.13 -10.95
C HIS A 181 4.97 11.13 -10.64
N PRO A 182 5.66 12.28 -10.81
CA PRO A 182 7.10 12.40 -10.57
C PRO A 182 7.52 12.04 -9.12
N SER A 183 6.60 12.16 -8.16
CA SER A 183 6.82 11.85 -6.74
C SER A 183 6.40 10.44 -6.35
N SER A 184 6.07 9.58 -7.31
CA SER A 184 5.74 8.18 -7.01
C SER A 184 6.98 7.40 -6.53
N ALA A 185 6.78 6.44 -5.64
CA ALA A 185 7.87 5.63 -5.09
C ALA A 185 8.78 5.01 -6.16
N PRO A 186 8.26 4.39 -7.25
CA PRO A 186 9.10 3.87 -8.33
C PRO A 186 9.97 4.93 -9.00
N GLN A 187 9.41 6.12 -9.28
CA GLN A 187 10.16 7.22 -9.93
C GLN A 187 11.24 7.78 -9.02
N LEU A 188 10.96 7.94 -7.73
CA LEU A 188 11.95 8.41 -6.76
C LEU A 188 13.08 7.38 -6.58
N ARG A 189 12.78 6.09 -6.51
CA ARG A 189 13.78 5.01 -6.44
C ARG A 189 14.66 4.98 -7.70
N ARG A 190 14.04 5.07 -8.88
CA ARG A 190 14.75 5.15 -10.15
C ARG A 190 15.70 6.36 -10.20
N ARG A 191 15.24 7.54 -9.78
CA ARG A 191 16.10 8.75 -9.72
C ARG A 191 17.29 8.55 -8.79
N GLY A 192 17.11 7.93 -7.63
CA GLY A 192 18.20 7.60 -6.72
C GLY A 192 19.25 6.71 -7.37
N TYR A 193 18.83 5.69 -8.11
CA TYR A 193 19.72 4.85 -8.91
C TYR A 193 20.44 5.66 -10.00
N GLU A 194 19.70 6.40 -10.84
CA GLU A 194 20.26 7.20 -11.94
C GLU A 194 21.29 8.21 -11.42
N GLN A 195 20.97 8.91 -10.31
CA GLN A 195 21.88 9.86 -9.67
C GLN A 195 23.18 9.16 -9.22
N ALA A 196 23.09 8.04 -8.50
CA ALA A 196 24.26 7.30 -8.03
C ALA A 196 25.16 6.83 -9.19
N MET A 197 24.57 6.33 -10.28
CA MET A 197 25.30 5.87 -11.45
C MET A 197 25.92 7.02 -12.26
N GLN A 198 25.24 8.17 -12.36
CA GLN A 198 25.78 9.38 -12.97
C GLN A 198 26.96 9.94 -12.18
N ASP A 199 26.82 10.05 -10.84
CA ASP A 199 27.88 10.54 -9.96
C ASP A 199 29.13 9.64 -10.00
N ALA A 200 28.92 8.32 -10.19
CA ALA A 200 30.00 7.37 -10.38
C ALA A 200 30.57 7.32 -11.81
N GLY A 201 30.01 8.11 -12.75
CA GLY A 201 30.43 8.17 -14.15
C GLY A 201 30.20 6.86 -14.93
N CYS A 202 29.23 6.04 -14.52
CA CYS A 202 28.97 4.74 -15.11
C CYS A 202 27.49 4.47 -15.45
N PHE A 203 26.69 5.53 -15.59
CA PHE A 203 25.29 5.40 -16.01
C PHE A 203 25.19 4.87 -17.46
N ASP A 204 24.37 3.85 -17.64
CA ASP A 204 24.06 3.26 -18.94
C ASP A 204 22.56 2.97 -19.00
N ALA A 205 21.85 3.66 -19.89
CA ALA A 205 20.41 3.56 -20.04
C ALA A 205 19.95 2.16 -20.48
N GLU A 206 20.81 1.37 -21.15
CA GLU A 206 20.52 -0.02 -21.54
C GLU A 206 20.34 -0.95 -20.32
N LEU A 207 20.88 -0.56 -19.16
CA LEU A 207 20.76 -1.31 -17.92
C LEU A 207 19.49 -0.98 -17.10
N VAL A 208 18.60 -0.12 -17.60
CA VAL A 208 17.32 0.21 -16.93
C VAL A 208 16.21 -0.50 -17.67
N VAL A 209 15.64 -1.56 -17.05
CA VAL A 209 14.61 -2.39 -17.67
C VAL A 209 13.37 -2.48 -16.78
N ASP A 210 12.18 -2.39 -17.38
CA ASP A 210 10.92 -2.50 -16.66
C ASP A 210 10.62 -3.97 -16.30
N GLY A 211 10.52 -4.25 -15.01
CA GLY A 211 10.12 -5.53 -14.44
C GLY A 211 8.63 -5.58 -14.04
N ALA A 212 7.87 -4.51 -14.30
CA ALA A 212 6.42 -4.39 -14.11
C ALA A 212 5.92 -4.69 -12.69
N PHE A 213 6.80 -4.74 -11.68
CA PHE A 213 6.50 -5.23 -10.32
C PHE A 213 5.83 -6.60 -10.29
N THR A 214 6.20 -7.49 -11.24
CA THR A 214 5.71 -8.86 -11.30
C THR A 214 6.88 -9.85 -11.41
N LEU A 215 6.66 -11.07 -10.92
CA LEU A 215 7.66 -12.15 -11.05
C LEU A 215 7.99 -12.43 -12.53
N THR A 216 6.97 -12.47 -13.39
CA THR A 216 7.15 -12.74 -14.83
C THR A 216 7.91 -11.62 -15.52
N GLY A 217 7.50 -10.36 -15.32
CA GLY A 217 8.16 -9.21 -15.93
C GLY A 217 9.62 -9.06 -15.48
N ALA A 218 9.90 -9.26 -14.18
CA ALA A 218 11.25 -9.24 -13.66
C ALA A 218 12.13 -10.38 -14.23
N ALA A 219 11.54 -11.58 -14.40
CA ALA A 219 12.26 -12.71 -15.04
C ALA A 219 12.60 -12.42 -16.50
N GLU A 220 11.66 -11.87 -17.28
CA GLU A 220 11.88 -11.45 -18.67
C GLU A 220 12.94 -10.35 -18.77
N ALA A 221 12.83 -9.32 -17.93
CA ALA A 221 13.81 -8.24 -17.83
C ALA A 221 15.21 -8.76 -17.49
N THR A 222 15.32 -9.70 -16.56
CA THR A 222 16.61 -10.30 -16.19
C THR A 222 17.22 -11.08 -17.36
N ARG A 223 16.42 -11.89 -18.09
CA ARG A 223 16.92 -12.60 -19.27
C ARG A 223 17.40 -11.65 -20.35
N SER A 224 16.72 -10.52 -20.57
CA SER A 224 17.16 -9.50 -21.55
C SER A 224 18.50 -8.87 -21.15
N LEU A 225 18.70 -8.59 -19.86
CA LEU A 225 19.97 -8.06 -19.34
C LEU A 225 21.14 -9.06 -19.49
N LEU A 226 20.86 -10.35 -19.29
CA LEU A 226 21.88 -11.39 -19.47
C LEU A 226 22.23 -11.65 -20.94
N ALA A 227 21.36 -11.30 -21.88
CA ALA A 227 21.60 -11.42 -23.31
C ALA A 227 22.45 -10.27 -23.89
N LEU A 228 22.76 -9.23 -23.12
CA LEU A 228 23.63 -8.15 -23.55
C LEU A 228 25.06 -8.65 -23.81
N ALA A 229 25.74 -8.03 -24.76
CA ALA A 229 27.14 -8.36 -25.06
C ALA A 229 28.08 -8.21 -23.84
N ASN A 230 27.74 -7.27 -22.96
CA ASN A 230 28.41 -7.07 -21.69
C ASN A 230 27.34 -7.03 -20.55
N PRO A 231 26.99 -8.17 -19.96
CA PRO A 231 25.93 -8.23 -18.95
C PRO A 231 26.31 -7.50 -17.65
N PRO A 232 25.34 -7.12 -16.81
CA PRO A 232 25.59 -6.46 -15.54
C PRO A 232 26.26 -7.42 -14.54
N THR A 233 27.07 -6.85 -13.65
CA THR A 233 27.69 -7.60 -12.52
C THR A 233 26.87 -7.50 -11.25
N ALA A 234 25.87 -6.60 -11.21
CA ALA A 234 24.91 -6.50 -10.12
C ALA A 234 23.54 -6.04 -10.63
N LEU A 235 22.51 -6.43 -9.90
CA LEU A 235 21.12 -6.03 -10.12
C LEU A 235 20.60 -5.32 -8.88
N PHE A 236 20.00 -4.14 -9.08
CA PHE A 236 19.15 -3.49 -8.08
C PHE A 236 17.70 -3.62 -8.53
N ALA A 237 16.89 -4.33 -7.77
CA ALA A 237 15.47 -4.50 -8.04
C ALA A 237 14.64 -3.59 -7.11
N LEU A 238 13.65 -2.89 -7.67
CA LEU A 238 12.81 -1.97 -6.90
C LEU A 238 11.78 -2.68 -6.00
N SER A 239 11.78 -4.02 -5.95
CA SER A 239 11.06 -4.81 -4.94
C SER A 239 11.77 -6.16 -4.71
N ASP A 240 11.54 -6.75 -3.55
CA ASP A 240 12.07 -8.10 -3.23
C ASP A 240 11.46 -9.18 -4.13
N GLU A 241 10.20 -9.04 -4.54
CA GLU A 241 9.55 -9.98 -5.45
C GLU A 241 10.27 -10.01 -6.80
N MET A 242 10.66 -8.84 -7.33
CA MET A 242 11.47 -8.77 -8.55
C MET A 242 12.89 -9.31 -8.34
N ALA A 243 13.52 -9.03 -7.20
CA ALA A 243 14.84 -9.56 -6.86
C ALA A 243 14.83 -11.09 -6.79
N ILE A 244 13.80 -11.68 -6.19
CA ILE A 244 13.62 -13.14 -6.09
C ILE A 244 13.47 -13.77 -7.48
N ALA A 245 12.67 -13.15 -8.36
CA ALA A 245 12.54 -13.60 -9.75
C ALA A 245 13.87 -13.53 -10.52
N ALA A 246 14.63 -12.45 -10.32
CA ALA A 246 15.97 -12.30 -10.91
C ALA A 246 16.93 -13.41 -10.43
N ILE A 247 16.97 -13.69 -9.13
CA ILE A 247 17.77 -14.77 -8.55
C ILE A 247 17.40 -16.14 -9.16
N SER A 248 16.11 -16.39 -9.40
CA SER A 248 15.67 -17.63 -10.06
C SER A 248 16.23 -17.74 -11.47
N VAL A 249 16.14 -16.67 -12.28
CA VAL A 249 16.67 -16.64 -13.65
C VAL A 249 18.19 -16.78 -13.68
N LEU A 250 18.90 -16.12 -12.77
CA LEU A 250 20.36 -16.27 -12.66
C LEU A 250 20.75 -17.72 -12.41
N ARG A 251 20.08 -18.41 -11.49
CA ARG A 251 20.31 -19.84 -11.20
C ARG A 251 19.96 -20.74 -12.38
N GLU A 252 18.86 -20.48 -13.09
CA GLU A 252 18.48 -21.18 -14.32
C GLU A 252 19.55 -21.03 -15.44
N SER A 253 20.32 -19.93 -15.37
CA SER A 253 21.42 -19.62 -16.32
C SER A 253 22.80 -20.04 -15.81
N ASP A 254 22.86 -20.91 -14.79
CA ASP A 254 24.10 -21.39 -14.15
C ASP A 254 24.98 -20.27 -13.56
N LEU A 255 24.40 -19.12 -13.25
CA LEU A 255 25.05 -18.00 -12.58
C LEU A 255 24.80 -18.04 -11.07
N ARG A 256 25.85 -17.86 -10.30
CA ARG A 256 25.78 -17.89 -8.84
C ARG A 256 25.56 -16.48 -8.29
N VAL A 257 24.74 -16.40 -7.26
CA VAL A 257 24.51 -15.20 -6.48
C VAL A 257 25.11 -15.46 -5.09
N PRO A 258 26.06 -14.63 -4.64
CA PRO A 258 26.51 -13.35 -5.22
C PRO A 258 27.73 -13.44 -6.15
N GLU A 259 28.38 -14.61 -6.33
CA GLU A 259 29.74 -14.74 -6.88
C GLU A 259 29.86 -14.28 -8.35
N ASP A 260 28.82 -14.48 -9.15
CA ASP A 260 28.81 -14.09 -10.56
C ASP A 260 28.00 -12.80 -10.76
N VAL A 261 26.87 -12.65 -10.04
CA VAL A 261 26.02 -11.45 -10.07
C VAL A 261 25.50 -11.15 -8.66
N SER A 262 25.75 -9.94 -8.18
CA SER A 262 25.15 -9.43 -6.94
C SER A 262 23.71 -9.00 -7.15
N VAL A 263 22.84 -9.20 -6.14
CA VAL A 263 21.43 -8.80 -6.20
C VAL A 263 21.03 -8.05 -4.93
N VAL A 264 20.44 -6.87 -5.10
CA VAL A 264 19.83 -6.07 -4.02
C VAL A 264 18.34 -5.92 -4.32
N GLY A 265 17.50 -6.15 -3.32
CA GLY A 265 16.06 -5.95 -3.36
C GLY A 265 15.61 -4.66 -2.66
N PHE A 266 14.31 -4.54 -2.49
CA PHE A 266 13.66 -3.46 -1.75
C PHE A 266 12.39 -4.02 -1.10
N ASP A 267 12.11 -3.69 0.15
CA ASP A 267 10.96 -3.93 1.01
C ASP A 267 11.33 -4.66 2.32
N ASP A 268 12.26 -5.60 2.28
CA ASP A 268 12.60 -6.57 3.35
C ASP A 268 11.38 -7.43 3.75
N LEU A 269 10.80 -8.08 2.74
CA LEU A 269 9.73 -9.07 2.94
C LEU A 269 10.26 -10.30 3.71
N ASP A 270 9.37 -11.03 4.38
CA ASP A 270 9.74 -12.25 5.14
C ASP A 270 10.56 -13.25 4.30
N LEU A 271 10.30 -13.33 2.99
CA LEU A 271 11.07 -14.17 2.07
C LEU A 271 12.50 -13.68 1.84
N ALA A 272 12.78 -12.39 2.01
CA ALA A 272 14.12 -11.85 1.88
C ALA A 272 15.06 -12.42 2.95
N GLU A 273 14.58 -12.56 4.19
CA GLU A 273 15.35 -13.19 5.26
C GLU A 273 15.62 -14.66 4.96
N VAL A 274 14.60 -15.42 4.56
CA VAL A 274 14.73 -16.87 4.23
C VAL A 274 15.72 -17.12 3.11
N LEU A 275 15.75 -16.25 2.10
CA LEU A 275 16.64 -16.36 0.93
C LEU A 275 18.00 -15.70 1.13
N GLY A 276 18.23 -15.04 2.27
CA GLY A 276 19.44 -14.27 2.52
C GLY A 276 19.60 -13.07 1.59
N LEU A 277 18.50 -12.47 1.12
CA LEU A 277 18.49 -11.33 0.20
C LEU A 277 18.93 -10.05 0.91
N THR A 278 19.97 -9.40 0.38
CA THR A 278 20.33 -8.01 0.71
C THR A 278 19.24 -7.09 0.16
N THR A 279 18.65 -6.26 1.01
CA THR A 279 17.48 -5.46 0.63
C THR A 279 17.35 -4.21 1.48
N VAL A 280 16.61 -3.22 0.98
CA VAL A 280 16.21 -2.04 1.76
C VAL A 280 14.97 -2.36 2.58
N ARG A 281 15.10 -2.30 3.91
CA ARG A 281 13.96 -2.47 4.82
C ARG A 281 13.13 -1.20 4.88
N GLN A 282 11.84 -1.32 4.62
CA GLN A 282 10.85 -0.28 4.89
C GLN A 282 9.78 -0.77 5.88
N PRO A 283 9.27 0.11 6.76
CA PRO A 283 8.36 -0.31 7.84
C PRO A 283 6.89 -0.35 7.38
N MET A 284 6.56 -1.21 6.42
CA MET A 284 5.26 -1.25 5.72
C MET A 284 4.05 -1.32 6.66
N ARG A 285 4.09 -2.19 7.69
CA ARG A 285 3.00 -2.25 8.67
C ARG A 285 2.85 -0.96 9.47
N GLN A 286 3.96 -0.28 9.78
CA GLN A 286 3.94 1.01 10.48
C GLN A 286 3.37 2.11 9.58
N LEU A 287 3.69 2.10 8.27
CA LEU A 287 3.11 3.01 7.27
C LEU A 287 1.59 2.85 7.23
N GLY A 288 1.09 1.60 7.14
CA GLY A 288 -0.35 1.32 7.17
C GLY A 288 -1.01 1.75 8.48
N ALA A 289 -0.41 1.44 9.62
CA ALA A 289 -0.93 1.85 10.92
C ALA A 289 -0.93 3.38 11.12
N ALA A 290 0.09 4.07 10.62
CA ALA A 290 0.17 5.53 10.68
C ALA A 290 -0.87 6.19 9.79
N SER A 291 -1.05 5.70 8.56
CA SER A 291 -2.07 6.24 7.64
C SER A 291 -3.49 6.11 8.21
N ALA A 292 -3.80 4.97 8.83
CA ALA A 292 -5.09 4.79 9.49
C ALA A 292 -5.28 5.74 10.69
N ARG A 293 -4.24 5.96 11.51
CA ARG A 293 -4.30 6.92 12.63
C ARG A 293 -4.50 8.36 12.16
N LEU A 294 -3.73 8.78 11.12
CA LEU A 294 -3.88 10.11 10.53
C LEU A 294 -5.30 10.30 9.99
N LEU A 295 -5.79 9.36 9.20
CA LEU A 295 -7.12 9.43 8.61
C LEU A 295 -8.23 9.53 9.66
N LEU A 296 -8.17 8.70 10.71
CA LEU A 296 -9.14 8.77 11.80
C LEU A 296 -9.07 10.11 12.53
N GLY A 297 -7.87 10.66 12.73
CA GLY A 297 -7.69 12.00 13.30
C GLY A 297 -8.31 13.11 12.44
N GLU A 298 -8.19 13.03 11.11
CA GLU A 298 -8.83 13.97 10.17
C GLU A 298 -10.36 13.85 10.22
N ILE A 299 -10.90 12.64 10.22
CA ILE A 299 -12.35 12.40 10.32
C ILE A 299 -12.91 12.98 11.64
N GLU A 300 -12.18 12.86 12.74
CA GLU A 300 -12.60 13.36 14.05
C GLU A 300 -12.51 14.90 14.17
N ARG A 301 -11.53 15.53 13.49
CA ARG A 301 -11.33 17.00 13.53
C ARG A 301 -12.22 17.76 12.55
N GLY A 302 -12.62 17.13 11.44
CA GLY A 302 -13.45 17.73 10.38
C GLY A 302 -12.64 18.50 9.33
N ASP A 303 -11.84 19.50 9.72
CA ASP A 303 -10.94 20.26 8.84
C ASP A 303 -9.59 20.41 9.55
N GLY A 304 -8.50 20.05 8.88
CA GLY A 304 -7.16 20.12 9.44
C GLY A 304 -6.10 20.45 8.38
N GLU A 305 -4.98 20.99 8.83
CA GLU A 305 -3.78 21.08 8.00
C GLU A 305 -3.27 19.70 7.65
N SER A 306 -2.76 19.54 6.43
CA SER A 306 -2.16 18.29 5.97
C SER A 306 -0.94 17.94 6.81
N GLU A 307 -0.88 16.72 7.31
CA GLU A 307 0.23 16.20 8.12
C GLU A 307 1.05 15.20 7.30
N HIS A 308 2.39 15.34 7.34
CA HIS A 308 3.30 14.48 6.59
C HIS A 308 4.21 13.74 7.55
N GLN A 309 4.14 12.40 7.53
CA GLN A 309 5.00 11.54 8.33
C GLN A 309 5.96 10.78 7.42
N MET A 310 7.27 10.94 7.68
CA MET A 310 8.33 10.24 6.97
C MET A 310 8.98 9.22 7.91
N PHE A 311 9.10 7.98 7.44
CA PHE A 311 9.69 6.86 8.18
C PHE A 311 11.09 6.54 7.66
N GLU A 312 11.95 6.11 8.56
CA GLU A 312 13.31 5.70 8.23
C GLU A 312 13.35 4.34 7.52
N THR A 313 14.37 4.18 6.67
CA THR A 313 14.69 2.93 5.98
C THR A 313 16.12 2.52 6.29
N ASN A 314 16.42 1.23 6.19
CA ASN A 314 17.76 0.69 6.42
C ASN A 314 18.10 -0.33 5.35
N LEU A 315 19.35 -0.31 4.84
CA LEU A 315 19.87 -1.42 4.06
C LEU A 315 20.21 -2.59 5.00
N VAL A 316 19.64 -3.74 4.73
CA VAL A 316 19.90 -4.99 5.44
C VAL A 316 20.79 -5.86 4.53
N VAL A 317 22.08 -5.85 4.84
CA VAL A 317 23.07 -6.64 4.09
C VAL A 317 23.00 -8.11 4.53
N ARG A 318 22.86 -9.01 3.58
CA ARG A 318 22.84 -10.47 3.78
C ARG A 318 23.83 -11.18 2.84
N HIS A 319 23.37 -12.18 2.09
CA HIS A 319 24.25 -13.10 1.37
C HIS A 319 24.23 -12.91 -0.16
N THR A 320 23.43 -11.99 -0.71
CA THR A 320 23.26 -11.84 -2.18
C THR A 320 24.14 -10.76 -2.79
N THR A 321 25.12 -10.21 -2.04
CA THR A 321 26.04 -9.19 -2.55
C THR A 321 27.48 -9.53 -2.17
N ALA A 322 28.41 -9.38 -3.13
CA ALA A 322 29.85 -9.51 -2.94
C ALA A 322 30.59 -8.59 -3.93
N ALA A 323 31.90 -8.45 -3.82
CA ALA A 323 32.69 -7.75 -4.83
C ALA A 323 32.59 -8.44 -6.20
N PRO A 324 32.56 -7.69 -7.33
CA PRO A 324 32.53 -8.29 -8.66
C PRO A 324 33.78 -9.13 -8.89
N ARG A 325 33.62 -10.24 -9.65
CA ARG A 325 34.77 -11.01 -10.07
C ARG A 325 35.74 -10.14 -10.84
N SER A 326 37.02 -10.23 -10.49
CA SER A 326 38.10 -9.70 -11.33
C SER A 326 38.03 -10.41 -12.68
N VAL A 327 37.78 -9.67 -13.74
CA VAL A 327 38.02 -10.20 -15.07
C VAL A 327 39.57 -10.35 -15.16
N GLU A 328 40.09 -11.56 -14.98
CA GLU A 328 41.46 -11.81 -15.32
C GLU A 328 41.61 -11.51 -16.83
N SER A 329 42.35 -10.48 -17.12
CA SER A 329 42.63 -9.94 -18.46
C SER A 329 43.61 -10.86 -19.24
#